data_738e29f9c97b8209d294056e616ba9b5
#
_entry.id   738e29f9c97b8209d294056e616ba9b5
#
_cell.length_a   1.000
_cell.length_b   1.000
_cell.length_c   1.000
_cell.angle_alpha   90.00
_cell.angle_beta   90.00
_cell.angle_gamma   90.00
#
_symmetry.space_group_name_H-M   'P 1'
#
loop_
_entity.id
_entity.type
_entity.pdbx_description
1 polymer ?
#
loop_
_entity_poly.entity_id
_entity_poly.type
_entity_poly.pdbx_seq_one_letter_code
_entity_poly.pdbx_strand_id
1 'polypeptide(L)'
;MALTKTSPTQIGSVSGLASGSSYTSSSFDVSDAVACEIEVVISASATPDPSKGSVDIEIYESQDGSNFGDDPIYTATTQPDATSWRAHFPANVIASKTICVVVKNNLKDSSDTGISADFTINAIKTTV
;
A
#
# COMPACT_ATOMS: atom_id res chain seq x y z
N MET A 1 -11.40 -18.47 22.28
CA MET A 1 -11.46 -17.88 20.93
C MET A 1 -10.05 -17.85 20.33
N ALA A 2 -9.87 -18.43 19.17
CA ALA A 2 -8.57 -18.46 18.51
C ALA A 2 -8.53 -17.40 17.40
N LEU A 3 -7.44 -16.65 17.33
CA LEU A 3 -7.19 -15.73 16.24
C LEU A 3 -6.42 -16.45 15.14
N THR A 4 -6.82 -16.26 13.90
CA THR A 4 -6.15 -16.84 12.74
C THR A 4 -5.66 -15.73 11.82
N LYS A 5 -4.35 -15.72 11.58
CA LYS A 5 -3.73 -14.83 10.61
C LYS A 5 -3.68 -15.54 9.25
N THR A 6 -4.28 -14.94 8.23
CA THR A 6 -4.27 -15.53 6.90
C THR A 6 -2.91 -15.37 6.23
N SER A 7 -2.66 -16.16 5.19
CA SER A 7 -1.52 -15.94 4.31
C SER A 7 -1.70 -14.62 3.54
N PRO A 8 -0.60 -13.96 3.13
CA PRO A 8 -0.70 -12.75 2.34
C PRO A 8 -1.47 -12.99 1.04
N THR A 9 -2.40 -12.07 0.72
CA THR A 9 -3.13 -12.06 -0.54
C THR A 9 -2.64 -10.88 -1.36
N GLN A 10 -2.16 -11.13 -2.57
CA GLN A 10 -1.78 -10.04 -3.47
C GLN A 10 -3.04 -9.35 -3.99
N ILE A 11 -3.17 -8.07 -3.71
CA ILE A 11 -4.30 -7.25 -4.15
C ILE A 11 -3.94 -6.26 -5.24
N GLY A 12 -2.68 -6.15 -5.58
CA GLY A 12 -2.25 -5.28 -6.66
C GLY A 12 -0.79 -5.48 -7.04
N SER A 13 -0.49 -5.16 -8.30
CA SER A 13 0.87 -5.19 -8.84
C SER A 13 0.91 -4.24 -10.03
N VAL A 14 1.94 -3.42 -10.10
CA VAL A 14 2.18 -2.51 -11.23
C VAL A 14 3.67 -2.46 -11.52
N SER A 15 4.03 -2.50 -12.80
CA SER A 15 5.40 -2.38 -13.27
C SER A 15 5.63 -0.99 -13.86
N GLY A 16 6.78 -0.40 -13.54
CA GLY A 16 7.21 0.84 -14.16
C GLY A 16 6.31 2.03 -13.88
N LEU A 17 5.74 2.13 -12.67
CA LEU A 17 4.96 3.30 -12.28
C LEU A 17 5.87 4.52 -12.22
N ALA A 18 5.56 5.53 -13.03
CA ALA A 18 6.37 6.73 -13.12
C ALA A 18 6.30 7.57 -11.84
N SER A 19 7.37 8.31 -11.57
CA SER A 19 7.36 9.32 -10.50
C SER A 19 6.26 10.35 -10.76
N GLY A 20 5.51 10.70 -9.73
CA GLY A 20 4.35 11.58 -9.84
C GLY A 20 3.04 10.87 -10.16
N SER A 21 3.08 9.57 -10.42
CA SER A 21 1.89 8.75 -10.72
C SER A 21 1.46 7.92 -9.51
N SER A 22 0.21 7.50 -9.52
CA SER A 22 -0.36 6.64 -8.48
C SER A 22 -1.01 5.40 -9.08
N TYR A 23 -1.13 4.36 -8.24
CA TYR A 23 -1.77 3.09 -8.58
C TYR A 23 -2.72 2.69 -7.45
N THR A 24 -3.91 2.26 -7.83
CA THR A 24 -4.93 1.79 -6.89
C THR A 24 -5.07 0.28 -7.00
N SER A 25 -4.97 -0.42 -5.87
CA SER A 25 -5.13 -1.86 -5.80
C SER A 25 -6.58 -2.30 -6.06
N SER A 26 -6.78 -3.60 -6.23
CA SER A 26 -8.11 -4.21 -6.13
C SER A 26 -8.62 -4.09 -4.70
N SER A 27 -9.93 -4.21 -4.51
CA SER A 27 -10.52 -4.25 -3.19
C SER A 27 -10.21 -5.56 -2.47
N PHE A 28 -10.11 -5.50 -1.14
CA PHE A 28 -9.88 -6.64 -0.27
C PHE A 28 -10.99 -6.73 0.77
N ASP A 29 -11.64 -7.89 0.86
CA ASP A 29 -12.73 -8.12 1.81
C ASP A 29 -12.16 -8.24 3.23
N VAL A 30 -12.60 -7.35 4.11
CA VAL A 30 -12.23 -7.32 5.53
C VAL A 30 -13.43 -7.44 6.46
N SER A 31 -14.59 -7.83 5.92
CA SER A 31 -15.85 -7.90 6.69
C SER A 31 -15.77 -8.87 7.87
N ASP A 32 -14.94 -9.89 7.79
CA ASP A 32 -14.71 -10.88 8.85
C ASP A 32 -13.41 -10.61 9.66
N ALA A 33 -12.71 -9.52 9.37
CA ALA A 33 -11.42 -9.25 9.98
C ALA A 33 -11.55 -8.48 11.29
N VAL A 34 -10.71 -8.84 12.27
CA VAL A 34 -10.51 -8.07 13.49
C VAL A 34 -9.24 -7.22 13.42
N ALA A 35 -8.36 -7.52 12.47
CA ALA A 35 -7.16 -6.75 12.17
C ALA A 35 -6.76 -6.95 10.72
N CYS A 36 -6.05 -6.00 10.17
CA CYS A 36 -5.50 -6.06 8.82
C CYS A 36 -4.14 -5.39 8.77
N GLU A 37 -3.26 -5.94 7.96
CA GLU A 37 -1.92 -5.39 7.70
C GLU A 37 -1.70 -5.34 6.20
N ILE A 38 -1.12 -4.25 5.73
CA ILE A 38 -0.74 -4.05 4.33
C ILE A 38 0.77 -4.13 4.21
N GLU A 39 1.24 -4.92 3.26
CA GLU A 39 2.63 -4.96 2.86
C GLU A 39 2.76 -4.38 1.46
N VAL A 40 3.66 -3.44 1.28
CA VAL A 40 4.01 -2.89 -0.02
C VAL A 40 5.45 -3.26 -0.32
N VAL A 41 5.68 -3.98 -1.41
CA VAL A 41 7.00 -4.35 -1.89
C VAL A 41 7.35 -3.39 -3.03
N ILE A 42 8.47 -2.71 -2.91
CA ILE A 42 8.87 -1.66 -3.84
C ILE A 42 10.21 -2.03 -4.45
N SER A 43 10.29 -1.96 -5.78
CA SER A 43 11.53 -2.16 -6.52
C SER A 43 11.73 -0.98 -7.46
N ALA A 44 12.66 -0.10 -7.12
CA ALA A 44 12.96 1.09 -7.90
C ALA A 44 13.86 0.75 -9.10
N SER A 45 13.69 1.47 -10.20
CA SER A 45 14.48 1.27 -11.43
C SER A 45 15.92 1.80 -11.32
N ALA A 46 16.19 2.64 -10.32
CA ALA A 46 17.50 3.20 -10.03
C ALA A 46 17.60 3.48 -8.54
N THR A 47 18.77 3.88 -8.04
CA THR A 47 18.98 4.17 -6.63
C THR A 47 18.24 5.45 -6.24
N PRO A 48 17.23 5.39 -5.37
CA PRO A 48 16.53 6.59 -4.91
C PRO A 48 17.33 7.33 -3.82
N ASP A 49 17.13 8.64 -3.76
CA ASP A 49 17.67 9.48 -2.69
C ASP A 49 16.57 9.76 -1.66
N PRO A 50 16.70 9.28 -0.41
CA PRO A 50 15.66 9.45 0.61
C PRO A 50 15.43 10.90 1.02
N SER A 51 16.36 11.80 0.73
CA SER A 51 16.19 13.24 1.00
C SER A 51 15.42 13.97 -0.11
N LYS A 52 15.18 13.31 -1.26
CA LYS A 52 14.59 13.93 -2.44
C LYS A 52 13.15 13.46 -2.71
N GLY A 53 12.80 12.26 -2.29
CA GLY A 53 11.48 11.72 -2.54
C GLY A 53 11.17 10.47 -1.71
N SER A 54 9.93 10.03 -1.78
CA SER A 54 9.40 8.93 -0.98
C SER A 54 8.25 8.27 -1.72
N VAL A 55 7.64 7.26 -1.09
CA VAL A 55 6.39 6.64 -1.55
C VAL A 55 5.32 6.92 -0.51
N ASP A 56 4.20 7.49 -0.95
CA ASP A 56 3.03 7.70 -0.11
C ASP A 56 2.04 6.56 -0.29
N ILE A 57 1.44 6.14 0.82
CA ILE A 57 0.47 5.06 0.85
C ILE A 57 -0.79 5.56 1.52
N GLU A 58 -1.93 5.33 0.88
CA GLU A 58 -3.25 5.68 1.40
C GLU A 58 -4.14 4.44 1.39
N ILE A 59 -4.92 4.26 2.45
CA ILE A 59 -5.88 3.17 2.56
C ILE A 59 -7.27 3.76 2.63
N TYR A 60 -8.14 3.31 1.74
CA TYR A 60 -9.55 3.73 1.64
C TYR A 60 -10.45 2.58 2.03
N GLU A 61 -11.60 2.89 2.60
CA GLU A 61 -12.59 1.90 3.01
C GLU A 61 -13.91 2.05 2.28
N SER A 62 -14.64 0.95 2.19
CA SER A 62 -16.04 0.91 1.81
C SER A 62 -16.81 0.10 2.83
N GLN A 63 -17.96 0.63 3.29
CA GLN A 63 -18.84 -0.06 4.21
C GLN A 63 -19.88 -0.93 3.49
N ASP A 64 -20.14 -0.67 2.21
CA ASP A 64 -21.07 -1.43 1.39
C ASP A 64 -20.38 -2.34 0.35
N GLY A 65 -19.07 -2.23 0.22
CA GLY A 65 -18.26 -3.02 -0.70
C GLY A 65 -18.13 -2.44 -2.11
N SER A 66 -18.76 -1.31 -2.40
CA SER A 66 -18.77 -0.72 -3.74
C SER A 66 -18.38 0.75 -3.77
N ASN A 67 -18.74 1.52 -2.75
CA ASN A 67 -18.48 2.95 -2.68
C ASN A 67 -17.40 3.24 -1.64
N PHE A 68 -16.26 3.72 -2.09
CA PHE A 68 -15.14 4.10 -1.20
C PHE A 68 -15.27 5.55 -0.78
N GLY A 69 -14.85 5.83 0.46
CA GLY A 69 -14.82 7.19 0.97
C GLY A 69 -13.87 8.07 0.15
N ASP A 70 -14.12 9.37 0.19
CA ASP A 70 -13.27 10.36 -0.52
C ASP A 70 -11.96 10.59 0.24
N ASP A 71 -11.98 10.40 1.55
CA ASP A 71 -10.80 10.57 2.41
C ASP A 71 -10.24 9.20 2.81
N PRO A 72 -8.90 9.06 2.84
CA PRO A 72 -8.29 7.82 3.31
C PRO A 72 -8.51 7.64 4.82
N ILE A 73 -8.67 6.39 5.25
CA ILE A 73 -8.73 6.03 6.68
C ILE A 73 -7.33 5.94 7.30
N TYR A 74 -6.30 5.85 6.48
CA TYR A 74 -4.91 5.77 6.92
C TYR A 74 -4.00 6.30 5.83
N THR A 75 -3.01 7.06 6.22
CA THR A 75 -1.94 7.55 5.35
C THR A 75 -0.59 7.26 5.96
N ALA A 76 0.37 6.92 5.13
CA ALA A 76 1.74 6.68 5.55
C ALA A 76 2.70 7.06 4.44
N THR A 77 3.94 7.30 4.82
CA THR A 77 5.04 7.57 3.89
C THR A 77 6.16 6.61 4.20
N THR A 78 6.71 5.94 3.19
CA THR A 78 7.90 5.12 3.34
C THR A 78 9.07 5.77 2.61
N GLN A 79 10.18 5.92 3.33
CA GLN A 79 11.42 6.44 2.78
C GLN A 79 12.20 5.30 2.11
N PRO A 80 12.85 5.53 0.97
CA PRO A 80 13.67 4.50 0.38
C PRO A 80 14.84 4.17 1.29
N ASP A 81 15.06 2.87 1.49
CA ASP A 81 16.15 2.31 2.27
C ASP A 81 17.23 1.70 1.37
N ALA A 82 16.80 1.26 0.21
CA ALA A 82 17.62 0.63 -0.82
C ALA A 82 16.91 0.76 -2.17
N THR A 83 17.42 0.12 -3.21
CA THR A 83 16.71 0.02 -4.50
C THR A 83 15.44 -0.80 -4.37
N SER A 84 15.44 -1.83 -3.51
CA SER A 84 14.26 -2.64 -3.21
C SER A 84 14.05 -2.70 -1.70
N TRP A 85 12.81 -2.46 -1.25
CA TRP A 85 12.47 -2.55 0.17
C TRP A 85 10.99 -2.91 0.35
N ARG A 86 10.63 -3.27 1.59
CA ARG A 86 9.27 -3.59 1.99
C ARG A 86 8.82 -2.64 3.07
N ALA A 87 7.56 -2.25 3.02
CA ALA A 87 6.93 -1.44 4.05
C ALA A 87 5.66 -2.13 4.54
N HIS A 88 5.41 -2.10 5.85
CA HIS A 88 4.28 -2.73 6.51
C HIS A 88 3.47 -1.68 7.24
N PHE A 89 2.15 -1.72 7.09
CA PHE A 89 1.24 -0.75 7.69
C PHE A 89 0.03 -1.46 8.29
N PRO A 90 -0.36 -1.13 9.53
CA PRO A 90 -1.63 -1.60 10.06
C PRO A 90 -2.79 -0.83 9.43
N ALA A 91 -3.94 -1.47 9.31
CA ALA A 91 -5.17 -0.82 8.91
C ALA A 91 -6.27 -1.12 9.92
N ASN A 92 -6.98 -0.08 10.37
CA ASN A 92 -8.15 -0.27 11.21
C ASN A 92 -9.34 -0.60 10.31
N VAL A 93 -9.84 -1.83 10.41
CA VAL A 93 -10.87 -2.36 9.50
C VAL A 93 -12.14 -2.79 10.22
N ILE A 94 -12.28 -2.49 11.51
CA ILE A 94 -13.39 -3.03 12.33
C ILE A 94 -14.77 -2.67 11.78
N ALA A 95 -14.93 -1.49 11.21
CA ALA A 95 -16.20 -1.03 10.67
C ALA A 95 -16.28 -1.12 9.14
N SER A 96 -15.25 -1.64 8.49
CA SER A 96 -15.16 -1.67 7.03
C SER A 96 -15.62 -3.01 6.48
N LYS A 97 -16.17 -2.99 5.26
CA LYS A 97 -16.45 -4.21 4.49
C LYS A 97 -15.30 -4.56 3.57
N THR A 98 -14.81 -3.60 2.83
CA THR A 98 -13.65 -3.74 1.95
C THR A 98 -12.71 -2.55 2.10
N ILE A 99 -11.46 -2.77 1.76
CA ILE A 99 -10.45 -1.72 1.64
C ILE A 99 -9.79 -1.78 0.28
N CYS A 100 -9.20 -0.67 -0.16
CA CYS A 100 -8.23 -0.64 -1.24
C CYS A 100 -7.05 0.24 -0.84
N VAL A 101 -5.94 0.07 -1.53
CA VAL A 101 -4.68 0.75 -1.23
C VAL A 101 -4.25 1.54 -2.45
N VAL A 102 -3.90 2.81 -2.24
CA VAL A 102 -3.31 3.67 -3.27
C VAL A 102 -1.86 3.90 -2.92
N VAL A 103 -0.97 3.64 -3.86
CA VAL A 103 0.45 3.99 -3.75
C VAL A 103 0.75 5.15 -4.69
N LYS A 104 1.48 6.13 -4.19
CA LYS A 104 1.92 7.30 -4.96
C LYS A 104 3.44 7.29 -5.02
N ASN A 105 3.97 7.16 -6.23
CA ASN A 105 5.41 7.17 -6.43
C ASN A 105 5.91 8.60 -6.55
N ASN A 106 6.67 9.05 -5.55
CA ASN A 106 7.35 10.35 -5.56
C ASN A 106 8.86 10.17 -5.46
N LEU A 107 9.39 9.03 -5.90
CA LEU A 107 10.82 8.72 -5.82
C LEU A 107 11.61 9.59 -6.81
N LYS A 108 12.77 10.04 -6.33
CA LYS A 108 13.73 10.81 -7.12
C LYS A 108 15.15 10.36 -6.80
N ASP A 109 16.05 10.55 -7.75
CA ASP A 109 17.47 10.31 -7.53
C ASP A 109 18.16 11.56 -6.93
N SER A 110 19.47 11.47 -6.71
CA SER A 110 20.26 12.56 -6.11
C SER A 110 20.31 13.83 -6.98
N SER A 111 19.98 13.70 -8.27
CA SER A 111 19.88 14.82 -9.20
C SER A 111 18.47 15.39 -9.31
N ASP A 112 17.55 14.95 -8.42
CA ASP A 112 16.15 15.38 -8.38
C ASP A 112 15.36 14.92 -9.60
N THR A 113 15.80 13.86 -10.26
CA THR A 113 15.12 13.25 -11.41
C THR A 113 14.19 12.13 -10.93
N GLY A 114 12.97 12.09 -11.44
CA GLY A 114 11.98 11.08 -11.06
C GLY A 114 12.43 9.66 -11.44
N ILE A 115 12.14 8.71 -10.55
CA ILE A 115 12.46 7.29 -10.72
C ILE A 115 11.17 6.50 -10.79
N SER A 116 11.03 5.64 -11.82
CA SER A 116 9.95 4.66 -11.89
C SER A 116 10.21 3.49 -10.95
N ALA A 117 9.16 2.81 -10.55
CA ALA A 117 9.28 1.65 -9.66
C ALA A 117 8.18 0.62 -9.93
N ASP A 118 8.47 -0.62 -9.55
CA ASP A 118 7.49 -1.69 -9.51
C ASP A 118 6.94 -1.79 -8.08
N PHE A 119 5.64 -2.00 -7.97
CA PHE A 119 4.95 -2.14 -6.68
C PHE A 119 4.16 -3.43 -6.66
N THR A 120 4.23 -4.14 -5.54
CA THR A 120 3.35 -5.26 -5.22
C THR A 120 2.70 -4.98 -3.89
N ILE A 121 1.38 -5.11 -3.82
CA ILE A 121 0.60 -4.82 -2.63
C ILE A 121 -0.04 -6.11 -2.13
N ASN A 122 0.27 -6.49 -0.92
CA ASN A 122 -0.26 -7.68 -0.25
C ASN A 122 -1.09 -7.26 0.96
N ALA A 123 -2.19 -7.95 1.18
CA ALA A 123 -3.04 -7.75 2.35
C ALA A 123 -3.07 -9.02 3.20
N ILE A 124 -3.01 -8.85 4.50
CA ILE A 124 -3.04 -9.94 5.49
C ILE A 124 -4.11 -9.57 6.51
N LYS A 125 -5.05 -10.47 6.76
CA LYS A 125 -6.07 -10.22 7.76
C LYS A 125 -6.02 -11.25 8.89
N THR A 126 -6.47 -10.82 10.05
CA THR A 126 -6.66 -11.69 11.21
C THR A 126 -8.15 -11.84 11.44
N THR A 127 -8.61 -13.07 11.55
CA THR A 127 -10.01 -13.43 11.78
C THR A 127 -10.16 -14.19 13.09
N VAL A 128 -11.39 -14.35 13.50
CA VAL A 128 -11.74 -15.14 14.69
C VAL A 128 -12.20 -16.54 14.31
#